data_8710787e2b8042384167f7cf67de5193
#
_entry.id   8710787e2b8042384167f7cf67de5193
#
_cell.length_a   1.000
_cell.length_b   1.000
_cell.length_c   1.000
_cell.angle_alpha   90.00
_cell.angle_beta   90.00
_cell.angle_gamma   90.00
#
_symmetry.space_group_name_H-M   'P 1'
#
loop_
_entity.id
_entity.type
_entity.pdbx_description
1 polymer ?
#
loop_
_entity_poly.entity_id
_entity_poly.type
_entity_poly.pdbx_seq_one_letter_code
_entity_poly.pdbx_strand_id
1 'polypeptide(L)'
;NEGFAPVHSHGERLRFEGRLDAINAALQTAAYTPELDTSGTETIVTTVNDKGYSGTGSGNLVASITTKVLVAPVNDAPILSYPNIIRDVDEDIEIAFPFLAVHDQDVGTGTIKVNISTN
;
A
#
# COMPACT_ATOMS: atom_id res chain seq x y z
N ASN A 1 5.78 20.14 -27.57
CA ASN A 1 5.77 18.72 -27.17
C ASN A 1 5.89 18.63 -25.63
N GLU A 2 4.80 18.92 -24.97
CA GLU A 2 4.75 18.70 -23.53
C GLU A 2 4.45 17.22 -23.31
N GLY A 3 5.50 16.42 -23.18
CA GLY A 3 5.40 15.02 -22.78
C GLY A 3 4.85 14.97 -21.37
N PHE A 4 3.68 14.37 -21.19
CA PHE A 4 3.17 14.00 -19.88
C PHE A 4 4.19 13.04 -19.25
N ALA A 5 4.78 13.47 -18.15
CA ALA A 5 5.55 12.58 -17.31
C ALA A 5 4.62 11.46 -16.78
N PRO A 6 5.11 10.23 -16.61
CA PRO A 6 4.31 9.17 -16.01
C PRO A 6 3.79 9.67 -14.66
N VAL A 7 2.47 9.61 -14.50
CA VAL A 7 1.82 10.14 -13.32
C VAL A 7 1.92 9.08 -12.22
N HIS A 8 2.94 9.18 -11.41
CA HIS A 8 3.04 8.43 -10.17
C HIS A 8 2.42 9.28 -9.07
N SER A 9 1.26 8.92 -8.59
CA SER A 9 0.71 9.53 -7.39
C SER A 9 0.76 8.51 -6.25
N HIS A 10 1.46 8.87 -5.20
CA HIS A 10 1.26 8.29 -3.90
C HIS A 10 0.06 9.02 -3.29
N GLY A 11 -1.11 8.44 -3.41
CA GLY A 11 -2.30 9.07 -2.88
C GLY A 11 -3.59 8.44 -3.41
N GLU A 12 -4.67 8.65 -2.73
CA GLU A 12 -5.97 8.06 -3.00
C GLU A 12 -6.64 8.57 -4.29
N ARG A 13 -6.11 9.59 -4.94
CA ARG A 13 -6.71 10.21 -6.12
C ARG A 13 -5.69 10.76 -7.11
N LEU A 14 -5.87 10.37 -8.37
CA LEU A 14 -5.19 10.93 -9.52
C LEU A 14 -6.19 11.72 -10.37
N ARG A 15 -5.86 12.95 -10.73
CA ARG A 15 -6.68 13.79 -11.61
C ARG A 15 -5.82 14.51 -12.65
N PHE A 16 -6.25 14.44 -13.90
CA PHE A 16 -5.60 15.17 -14.99
C PHE A 16 -6.63 15.57 -16.05
N GLU A 17 -6.29 16.59 -16.80
CA GLU A 17 -7.11 17.14 -17.87
C GLU A 17 -6.26 17.33 -19.13
N GLY A 18 -6.84 17.16 -20.29
CA GLY A 18 -6.15 17.35 -21.55
C GLY A 18 -7.02 16.99 -22.73
N ARG A 19 -6.42 17.03 -23.90
CA ARG A 19 -7.06 16.55 -25.12
C ARG A 19 -7.23 15.02 -25.07
N LEU A 20 -8.19 14.51 -25.78
CA LEU A 20 -8.53 13.09 -25.77
C LEU A 20 -7.35 12.16 -26.08
N ASP A 21 -6.54 12.54 -27.08
CA ASP A 21 -5.34 11.82 -27.47
C ASP A 21 -4.29 11.78 -26.35
N ALA A 22 -4.06 12.91 -25.69
CA ALA A 22 -3.12 13.02 -24.58
C ALA A 22 -3.62 12.24 -23.34
N ILE A 23 -4.92 12.29 -23.06
CA ILE A 23 -5.53 11.51 -21.95
C ILE A 23 -5.38 10.01 -22.21
N ASN A 24 -5.66 9.54 -23.41
CA ASN A 24 -5.51 8.13 -23.75
C ASN A 24 -4.04 7.67 -23.65
N ALA A 25 -3.08 8.51 -24.07
CA ALA A 25 -1.68 8.23 -23.89
C ALA A 25 -1.27 8.14 -22.41
N ALA A 26 -1.77 9.05 -21.58
CA ALA A 26 -1.52 9.05 -20.13
C ALA A 26 -2.13 7.80 -19.45
N LEU A 27 -3.34 7.41 -19.81
CA LEU A 27 -4.00 6.22 -19.28
C LEU A 27 -3.25 4.92 -19.59
N GLN A 28 -2.58 4.84 -20.74
CA GLN A 28 -1.75 3.69 -21.10
C GLN A 28 -0.51 3.53 -20.21
N THR A 29 -0.08 4.60 -19.56
CA THR A 29 1.06 4.60 -18.64
C THR A 29 0.64 4.61 -17.16
N ALA A 30 -0.66 4.67 -16.89
CA ALA A 30 -1.17 4.66 -15.53
C ALA A 30 -0.85 3.32 -14.86
N ALA A 31 -0.28 3.38 -13.67
CA ALA A 31 0.05 2.21 -12.87
C ALA A 31 -0.48 2.39 -11.46
N TYR A 32 -0.90 1.29 -10.87
CA TYR A 32 -1.32 1.21 -9.48
C TYR A 32 -0.34 0.32 -8.73
N THR A 33 0.14 0.80 -7.60
CA THR A 33 0.98 0.03 -6.68
C THR A 33 0.28 -0.01 -5.32
N PRO A 34 -0.11 -1.20 -4.84
CA PRO A 34 -0.66 -1.34 -3.49
C PRO A 34 0.30 -0.80 -2.44
N GLU A 35 -0.25 -0.33 -1.34
CA GLU A 35 0.57 0.01 -0.18
C GLU A 35 1.22 -1.25 0.39
N LEU A 36 2.38 -1.04 1.05
CA LEU A 36 3.07 -2.10 1.76
C LEU A 36 2.13 -2.73 2.80
N ASP A 37 2.20 -4.04 2.95
CA ASP A 37 1.44 -4.82 3.94
C ASP A 37 -0.09 -4.78 3.75
N THR A 38 -0.55 -4.40 2.57
CA THR A 38 -1.97 -4.49 2.22
C THR A 38 -2.27 -5.78 1.48
N SER A 39 -3.42 -6.37 1.74
CA SER A 39 -3.93 -7.52 1.00
C SER A 39 -5.45 -7.51 0.95
N GLY A 40 -6.01 -8.27 0.00
CA GLY A 40 -7.45 -8.35 -0.21
C GLY A 40 -7.90 -7.68 -1.49
N THR A 41 -9.17 -7.31 -1.56
CA THR A 41 -9.73 -6.68 -2.76
C THR A 41 -9.76 -5.17 -2.61
N GLU A 42 -9.04 -4.49 -3.49
CA GLU A 42 -9.11 -3.05 -3.64
C GLU A 42 -9.96 -2.64 -4.83
N THR A 43 -10.48 -1.44 -4.78
CA THR A 43 -11.39 -0.92 -5.80
C THR A 43 -10.86 0.40 -6.35
N ILE A 44 -10.60 0.42 -7.66
CA ILE A 44 -10.20 1.63 -8.37
C ILE A 44 -11.39 2.14 -9.18
N VAL A 45 -11.84 3.36 -8.90
CA VAL A 45 -12.91 4.01 -9.65
C VAL A 45 -12.31 5.04 -10.59
N THR A 46 -12.51 4.84 -11.89
CA THR A 46 -12.09 5.78 -12.92
C THR A 46 -13.31 6.53 -13.45
N THR A 47 -13.28 7.84 -13.38
CA THR A 47 -14.38 8.71 -13.83
C THR A 47 -13.88 9.70 -14.89
N VAL A 48 -14.59 9.80 -15.97
CA VAL A 48 -14.31 10.73 -17.07
C VAL A 48 -15.47 11.70 -17.23
N ASN A 49 -15.14 12.97 -17.41
CA ASN A 49 -16.11 14.04 -17.65
C ASN A 49 -15.72 14.77 -18.93
N ASP A 50 -16.65 14.91 -19.86
CA ASP A 50 -16.44 15.56 -21.17
C ASP A 50 -16.43 17.08 -21.10
N LYS A 51 -16.73 17.66 -19.92
CA LYS A 51 -16.84 19.10 -19.68
C LYS A 51 -17.87 19.83 -20.57
N GLY A 52 -18.76 19.09 -21.19
CA GLY A 52 -19.79 19.64 -22.04
C GLY A 52 -19.29 20.09 -23.44
N TYR A 53 -18.17 19.55 -23.89
CA TYR A 53 -17.55 19.87 -25.16
C TYR A 53 -18.16 19.14 -26.32
N SER A 54 -19.27 19.21 -26.72
CA SER A 54 -19.83 18.87 -28.02
C SER A 54 -21.24 18.33 -27.99
N GLY A 55 -22.00 18.76 -28.96
CA GLY A 55 -23.35 18.30 -29.22
C GLY A 55 -24.44 19.24 -28.73
N THR A 56 -25.66 18.98 -29.21
CA THR A 56 -26.87 19.62 -28.77
C THR A 56 -27.34 18.98 -27.47
N GLY A 57 -26.93 19.51 -26.36
CA GLY A 57 -27.32 19.04 -25.04
C GLY A 57 -26.62 19.91 -23.99
N SER A 58 -27.33 20.22 -22.95
CA SER A 58 -26.78 21.05 -21.87
C SER A 58 -26.16 20.16 -20.80
N GLY A 59 -24.89 20.36 -20.53
CA GLY A 59 -24.25 19.85 -19.33
C GLY A 59 -23.08 18.90 -19.59
N ASN A 60 -22.35 18.68 -18.53
CA ASN A 60 -21.22 17.75 -18.50
C ASN A 60 -21.75 16.31 -18.44
N LEU A 61 -21.30 15.48 -19.35
CA LEU A 61 -21.58 14.05 -19.31
C LEU A 61 -20.44 13.33 -18.60
N VAL A 62 -20.79 12.36 -17.77
CA VAL A 62 -19.85 11.62 -16.94
C VAL A 62 -19.99 10.13 -17.21
N ALA A 63 -18.86 9.47 -17.43
CA ALA A 63 -18.77 8.01 -17.47
C ALA A 63 -17.86 7.53 -16.34
N SER A 64 -18.20 6.40 -15.75
CA SER A 64 -17.42 5.81 -14.65
C SER A 64 -17.29 4.31 -14.84
N ILE A 65 -16.11 3.79 -14.50
CA ILE A 65 -15.83 2.36 -14.47
C ILE A 65 -15.17 2.01 -13.13
N THR A 66 -15.51 0.84 -12.62
CA THR A 66 -14.93 0.30 -11.39
C THR A 66 -14.09 -0.92 -11.73
N THR A 67 -12.82 -0.87 -11.37
CA THR A 67 -11.86 -1.98 -11.52
C THR A 67 -11.54 -2.54 -10.14
N LYS A 68 -11.69 -3.85 -9.99
CA LYS A 68 -11.28 -4.56 -8.77
C LYS A 68 -9.88 -5.13 -8.97
N VAL A 69 -9.01 -4.90 -7.99
CA VAL A 69 -7.65 -5.44 -7.92
C VAL A 69 -7.57 -6.37 -6.72
N LEU A 70 -7.20 -7.62 -6.97
CA LEU A 70 -6.94 -8.57 -5.90
C LEU A 70 -5.46 -8.48 -5.53
N VAL A 71 -5.18 -7.98 -4.34
CA VAL A 71 -3.82 -7.88 -3.80
C VAL A 71 -3.54 -9.13 -2.98
N ALA A 72 -2.57 -9.93 -3.44
CA ALA A 72 -2.14 -11.13 -2.72
C ALA A 72 -1.26 -10.73 -1.51
N PRO A 73 -1.46 -11.36 -0.35
CA PRO A 73 -0.56 -11.14 0.79
C PRO A 73 0.84 -11.66 0.46
N VAL A 74 1.85 -10.96 0.93
CA VAL A 74 3.25 -11.40 0.93
C VAL A 74 3.64 -11.65 2.37
N ASN A 75 4.25 -12.81 2.63
CA ASN A 75 4.68 -13.18 3.98
C ASN A 75 6.01 -12.49 4.30
N ASP A 76 6.01 -11.70 5.35
CA ASP A 76 7.17 -10.99 5.87
C ASP A 76 7.80 -11.73 7.05
N ALA A 77 9.06 -11.41 7.34
CA ALA A 77 9.72 -11.99 8.50
C ALA A 77 9.28 -11.30 9.79
N PRO A 78 9.09 -12.06 10.89
CA PRO A 78 8.79 -11.46 12.18
C PRO A 78 9.95 -10.56 12.64
N ILE A 79 9.60 -9.49 13.33
CA ILE A 79 10.54 -8.54 13.92
C ILE A 79 10.66 -8.83 15.39
N LEU A 80 11.89 -9.06 15.83
CA LEU A 80 12.20 -9.18 17.25
C LEU A 80 12.82 -7.86 17.74
N SER A 81 12.16 -7.20 18.67
CA SER A 81 12.65 -5.98 19.29
C SER A 81 13.20 -6.27 20.68
N TYR A 82 14.41 -5.78 20.90
CA TYR A 82 15.09 -5.85 22.20
C TYR A 82 16.05 -4.67 22.31
N PRO A 83 15.98 -3.88 23.37
CA PRO A 83 16.99 -2.87 23.61
C PRO A 83 18.34 -3.56 23.89
N ASN A 84 19.35 -3.23 23.11
CA ASN A 84 20.69 -3.78 23.30
C ASN A 84 21.31 -3.22 24.60
N ILE A 85 20.99 -3.88 25.72
CA ILE A 85 21.45 -3.49 27.05
C ILE A 85 22.25 -4.65 27.62
N ILE A 86 23.46 -4.37 28.09
CA ILE A 86 24.19 -5.28 28.96
C ILE A 86 23.56 -5.16 30.35
N ARG A 87 23.16 -6.28 30.93
CA ARG A 87 22.65 -6.33 32.28
C ARG A 87 23.64 -7.07 33.17
N ASP A 88 24.12 -6.38 34.18
CA ASP A 88 24.88 -7.02 35.24
C ASP A 88 23.92 -7.70 36.19
N VAL A 89 24.18 -8.95 36.48
CA VAL A 89 23.43 -9.75 37.42
C VAL A 89 24.40 -10.67 38.16
N ASP A 90 24.21 -10.83 39.46
CA ASP A 90 25.00 -11.77 40.25
C ASP A 90 24.59 -13.22 39.90
N GLU A 91 25.49 -14.16 40.10
CA GLU A 91 25.20 -15.58 39.92
C GLU A 91 24.01 -16.00 40.85
N ASP A 92 23.22 -16.95 40.39
CA ASP A 92 22.03 -17.46 41.07
C ASP A 92 20.87 -16.46 41.19
N ILE A 93 20.92 -15.32 40.51
CA ILE A 93 19.84 -14.35 40.48
C ILE A 93 19.08 -14.41 39.14
N GLU A 94 17.75 -14.55 39.25
CA GLU A 94 16.86 -14.52 38.08
C GLU A 94 16.80 -13.12 37.45
N ILE A 95 16.93 -13.08 36.13
CA ILE A 95 16.78 -11.84 35.35
C ILE A 95 15.58 -11.96 34.40
N ALA A 96 14.72 -10.96 34.44
CA ALA A 96 13.60 -10.86 33.52
C ALA A 96 13.96 -10.08 32.24
N PHE A 97 13.29 -10.42 31.12
CA PHE A 97 13.42 -9.74 29.84
C PHE A 97 12.11 -9.02 29.46
N PRO A 98 11.65 -8.04 30.23
CA PRO A 98 10.32 -7.42 30.03
C PRO A 98 10.20 -6.61 28.74
N PHE A 99 11.32 -6.32 28.06
CA PHE A 99 11.36 -5.51 26.84
C PHE A 99 11.55 -6.34 25.57
N LEU A 100 11.58 -7.64 25.67
CA LEU A 100 11.64 -8.52 24.52
C LEU A 100 10.23 -8.63 23.93
N ALA A 101 10.07 -8.19 22.69
CA ALA A 101 8.79 -8.24 22.00
C ALA A 101 8.96 -8.75 20.56
N VAL A 102 8.00 -9.56 20.13
CA VAL A 102 7.89 -10.04 18.74
C VAL A 102 6.72 -9.33 18.08
N HIS A 103 6.96 -8.82 16.90
CA HIS A 103 5.93 -8.27 16.03
C HIS A 103 5.96 -8.98 14.68
N ASP A 104 4.81 -9.40 14.20
CA ASP A 104 4.63 -10.01 12.89
C ASP A 104 3.30 -9.52 12.31
N GLN A 105 3.37 -8.96 11.11
CA GLN A 105 2.23 -8.31 10.48
C GLN A 105 1.29 -9.32 9.82
N ASP A 106 1.81 -10.48 9.45
CA ASP A 106 1.09 -11.50 8.69
C ASP A 106 0.49 -12.60 9.56
N VAL A 107 0.97 -12.75 10.80
CA VAL A 107 0.59 -13.88 11.66
C VAL A 107 -0.91 -13.89 12.03
N GLY A 108 -1.56 -12.73 12.06
CA GLY A 108 -2.98 -12.61 12.43
C GLY A 108 -3.31 -13.33 13.73
N THR A 109 -4.14 -14.38 13.64
CA THR A 109 -4.48 -15.27 14.77
C THR A 109 -3.60 -16.53 14.83
N GLY A 110 -2.57 -16.61 14.00
CA GLY A 110 -1.64 -17.74 13.95
C GLY A 110 -0.75 -17.84 15.19
N THR A 111 0.17 -18.79 15.16
CA THR A 111 1.10 -19.04 16.26
C THR A 111 2.54 -18.77 15.81
N ILE A 112 3.32 -18.18 16.69
CA ILE A 112 4.76 -17.96 16.52
C ILE A 112 5.52 -18.88 17.47
N LYS A 113 6.63 -19.45 16.99
CA LYS A 113 7.54 -20.22 17.81
C LYS A 113 8.77 -19.37 18.16
N VAL A 114 9.03 -19.23 19.44
CA VAL A 114 10.23 -18.55 19.96
C VAL A 114 11.15 -19.56 20.61
N ASN A 115 12.44 -19.52 20.29
CA ASN A 115 13.47 -20.29 20.98
C ASN A 115 14.42 -19.30 21.66
N ILE A 116 14.70 -19.53 22.93
CA ILE A 116 15.68 -18.78 23.71
C ILE A 116 16.74 -19.79 24.19
N SER A 117 17.99 -19.53 23.94
CA SER A 117 19.09 -20.40 24.35
C SER A 117 20.25 -19.59 24.93
N THR A 118 20.97 -20.19 25.87
CA THR A 118 22.25 -19.69 26.37
C THR A 118 23.39 -20.54 25.81
N ASN A 119 24.54 -19.93 25.62
CA ASN A 119 25.79 -20.63 25.28
C ASN A 119 26.55 -21.00 26.54
#